data_06296cb8d038a99f545e38dcee3e6c08
#
_entry.id   06296cb8d038a99f545e38dcee3e6c08
#
_cell.length_a   1.000
_cell.length_b   1.000
_cell.length_c   1.000
_cell.angle_alpha   90.00
_cell.angle_beta   90.00
_cell.angle_gamma   90.00
#
_symmetry.space_group_name_H-M   'P 1'
#
loop_
_entity.id
_entity.type
_entity.pdbx_description
1 polymer ?
#
loop_
_entity_poly.entity_id
_entity_poly.type
_entity_poly.pdbx_seq_one_letter_code
_entity_poly.pdbx_strand_id
1 'polypeptide(L)'
;MKRFALFPLLVLLLMITPVQAQQNAQQFGDYVIHYNAVNTDFLTPEVARNYGIQRSKNRVLVTVSVLRGEMGVAGKPVAAKVSAHTANLTDQTKNLSMREVRDGEAIYYIDTFSVTNEETMDIFVTATPVDGGPRMSIKFRKQFFTK
;
A
#
# COMPACT_ATOMS: atom_id res chain seq x y z
N MET A 1 -50.25 48.62 4.17
CA MET A 1 -49.75 47.57 3.20
C MET A 1 -48.33 47.26 3.57
N LYS A 2 -48.13 46.13 4.23
CA LYS A 2 -46.77 45.65 4.61
C LYS A 2 -46.31 44.67 3.54
N ARG A 3 -45.30 45.03 2.76
CA ARG A 3 -44.66 44.16 1.80
C ARG A 3 -43.67 43.27 2.54
N PHE A 4 -43.98 41.97 2.67
CA PHE A 4 -43.04 40.97 3.12
C PHE A 4 -42.12 40.61 1.94
N ALA A 5 -40.85 41.02 2.03
CA ALA A 5 -39.81 40.53 1.11
C ALA A 5 -39.41 39.14 1.54
N LEU A 6 -39.77 38.12 0.76
CA LEU A 6 -39.23 36.77 0.86
C LEU A 6 -37.78 36.81 0.38
N PHE A 7 -36.85 36.62 1.31
CA PHE A 7 -35.45 36.33 0.98
C PHE A 7 -35.32 34.83 0.71
N PRO A 8 -34.91 34.42 -0.50
CA PRO A 8 -34.62 33.01 -0.73
C PRO A 8 -33.32 32.67 -0.01
N LEU A 9 -33.41 31.85 1.02
CA LEU A 9 -32.28 31.24 1.70
C LEU A 9 -31.66 30.22 0.74
N LEU A 10 -30.59 30.64 0.03
CA LEU A 10 -29.79 29.76 -0.81
C LEU A 10 -29.00 28.79 0.10
N VAL A 11 -29.57 27.62 0.30
CA VAL A 11 -28.88 26.52 0.99
C VAL A 11 -27.79 26.01 0.06
N LEU A 12 -26.56 26.49 0.26
CA LEU A 12 -25.37 25.95 -0.39
C LEU A 12 -25.09 24.55 0.16
N LEU A 13 -25.60 23.55 -0.54
CA LEU A 13 -25.36 22.13 -0.21
C LEU A 13 -23.88 21.84 -0.51
N LEU A 14 -23.04 21.94 0.49
CA LEU A 14 -21.64 21.48 0.43
C LEU A 14 -21.65 19.97 0.17
N MET A 15 -21.45 19.59 -1.07
CA MET A 15 -21.17 18.21 -1.46
C MET A 15 -19.82 17.83 -0.85
N ILE A 16 -19.84 17.29 0.36
CA ILE A 16 -18.67 16.63 0.96
C ILE A 16 -18.50 15.33 0.19
N THR A 17 -17.69 15.34 -0.86
CA THR A 17 -17.24 14.10 -1.49
C THR A 17 -16.34 13.38 -0.46
N PRO A 18 -16.66 12.14 -0.06
CA PRO A 18 -15.73 11.39 0.76
C PRO A 18 -14.46 11.19 -0.05
N VAL A 19 -13.35 11.77 0.41
CA VAL A 19 -12.03 11.39 -0.08
C VAL A 19 -11.83 9.95 0.39
N GLN A 20 -12.09 9.01 -0.51
CA GLN A 20 -11.71 7.62 -0.29
C GLN A 20 -10.18 7.60 -0.30
N ALA A 21 -9.58 7.52 0.90
CA ALA A 21 -8.20 7.12 1.03
C ALA A 21 -8.05 5.81 0.25
N GLN A 22 -7.22 5.79 -0.79
CA GLN A 22 -6.94 4.58 -1.55
C GLN A 22 -6.40 3.54 -0.56
N GLN A 23 -7.26 2.63 -0.14
CA GLN A 23 -6.83 1.48 0.64
C GLN A 23 -6.06 0.58 -0.31
N ASN A 24 -4.74 0.53 -0.13
CA ASN A 24 -3.88 -0.41 -0.84
C ASN A 24 -4.11 -1.81 -0.26
N ALA A 25 -5.29 -2.35 -0.52
CA ALA A 25 -5.75 -3.64 -0.03
C ALA A 25 -6.64 -4.32 -1.07
N GLN A 26 -6.60 -5.64 -1.12
CA GLN A 26 -7.47 -6.44 -1.99
C GLN A 26 -7.95 -7.69 -1.26
N GLN A 27 -9.25 -7.97 -1.38
CA GLN A 27 -9.90 -9.16 -0.81
C GLN A 27 -9.75 -10.36 -1.75
N PHE A 28 -9.42 -11.52 -1.17
CA PHE A 28 -9.38 -12.82 -1.83
C PHE A 28 -10.06 -13.87 -0.93
N GLY A 29 -11.35 -14.11 -1.15
CA GLY A 29 -12.10 -14.99 -0.26
C GLY A 29 -12.01 -14.53 1.20
N ASP A 30 -11.52 -15.37 2.09
CA ASP A 30 -11.34 -15.07 3.53
C ASP A 30 -10.02 -14.37 3.85
N TYR A 31 -9.28 -13.91 2.85
CA TYR A 31 -7.99 -13.25 3.02
C TYR A 31 -7.99 -11.84 2.45
N VAL A 32 -7.24 -10.96 3.08
CA VAL A 32 -6.95 -9.61 2.59
C VAL A 32 -5.45 -9.45 2.46
N ILE A 33 -4.98 -9.01 1.30
CA ILE A 33 -3.60 -8.54 1.13
C ILE A 33 -3.60 -7.02 1.27
N HIS A 34 -2.81 -6.52 2.21
CA HIS A 34 -2.43 -5.12 2.29
C HIS A 34 -1.06 -4.93 1.65
N TYR A 35 -0.89 -3.88 0.88
CA TYR A 35 0.36 -3.59 0.18
C TYR A 35 0.61 -2.09 0.12
N ASN A 36 1.87 -1.71 0.13
CA ASN A 36 2.28 -0.33 0.01
C ASN A 36 3.67 -0.22 -0.62
N ALA A 37 3.96 0.92 -1.22
CA ALA A 37 5.28 1.27 -1.73
C ALA A 37 5.54 2.75 -1.47
N VAL A 38 6.60 3.06 -0.72
CA VAL A 38 6.97 4.43 -0.32
C VAL A 38 8.47 4.64 -0.42
N ASN A 39 8.89 5.87 -0.73
CA ASN A 39 10.30 6.22 -0.65
C ASN A 39 10.79 6.07 0.80
N THR A 40 11.98 5.52 0.99
CA THR A 40 12.47 5.15 2.32
C THR A 40 12.87 6.34 3.19
N ASP A 41 13.02 7.53 2.61
CA ASP A 41 13.22 8.77 3.37
C ASP A 41 11.99 9.22 4.17
N PHE A 42 10.78 8.72 3.81
CA PHE A 42 9.57 8.93 4.61
C PHE A 42 9.54 8.15 5.92
N LEU A 43 10.37 7.10 6.04
CA LEU A 43 10.51 6.36 7.30
C LEU A 43 11.20 7.23 8.35
N THR A 44 10.78 7.09 9.61
CA THR A 44 11.57 7.66 10.70
C THR A 44 12.91 6.94 10.82
N PRO A 45 13.97 7.62 11.31
CA PRO A 45 15.27 6.97 11.53
C PRO A 45 15.19 5.72 12.41
N GLU A 46 14.30 5.72 13.40
CA GLU A 46 14.08 4.58 14.29
C GLU A 46 13.50 3.38 13.56
N VAL A 47 12.43 3.57 12.79
CA VAL A 47 11.80 2.50 12.00
C VAL A 47 12.79 1.94 10.98
N ALA A 48 13.53 2.81 10.28
CA ALA A 48 14.52 2.39 9.31
C ALA A 48 15.63 1.53 9.96
N ARG A 49 16.13 1.92 11.14
CA ARG A 49 17.11 1.12 11.89
C ARG A 49 16.56 -0.23 12.34
N ASN A 50 15.34 -0.24 12.90
CA ASN A 50 14.71 -1.46 13.40
C ASN A 50 14.50 -2.51 12.32
N TYR A 51 14.26 -2.07 11.08
CA TYR A 51 14.05 -2.98 9.95
C TYR A 51 15.28 -3.12 9.04
N GLY A 52 16.40 -2.50 9.38
CA GLY A 52 17.63 -2.57 8.60
C GLY A 52 17.48 -1.93 7.20
N ILE A 53 16.73 -0.83 7.11
CA ILE A 53 16.46 -0.12 5.85
C ILE A 53 17.29 1.16 5.79
N GLN A 54 17.98 1.36 4.67
CA GLN A 54 18.63 2.62 4.38
C GLN A 54 17.62 3.65 3.90
N ARG A 55 17.55 4.81 4.58
CA ARG A 55 16.71 5.93 4.16
C ARG A 55 17.33 6.63 2.95
N SER A 56 16.55 6.80 1.90
CA SER A 56 16.98 7.49 0.67
C SER A 56 15.76 7.91 -0.15
N LYS A 57 15.80 9.06 -0.79
CA LYS A 57 14.78 9.49 -1.76
C LYS A 57 14.74 8.58 -3.00
N ASN A 58 15.86 7.95 -3.33
CA ASN A 58 16.02 7.08 -4.51
C ASN A 58 15.76 5.60 -4.22
N ARG A 59 15.26 5.28 -3.04
CA ARG A 59 14.97 3.91 -2.64
C ARG A 59 13.52 3.79 -2.19
N VAL A 60 12.85 2.78 -2.67
CA VAL A 60 11.43 2.49 -2.35
C VAL A 60 11.37 1.24 -1.51
N LEU A 61 10.60 1.29 -0.42
CA LEU A 61 10.22 0.15 0.39
C LEU A 61 8.87 -0.40 -0.11
N VAL A 62 8.85 -1.68 -0.44
CA VAL A 62 7.59 -2.43 -0.64
C VAL A 62 7.27 -3.17 0.65
N THR A 63 6.04 -3.03 1.09
CA THR A 63 5.51 -3.71 2.29
C THR A 63 4.26 -4.49 1.91
N VAL A 64 4.20 -5.75 2.31
CA VAL A 64 3.05 -6.64 2.08
C VAL A 64 2.68 -7.30 3.40
N SER A 65 1.40 -7.37 3.70
CA SER A 65 0.88 -8.20 4.80
C SER A 65 -0.35 -8.98 4.34
N VAL A 66 -0.53 -10.16 4.90
CA VAL A 66 -1.66 -11.04 4.63
C VAL A 66 -2.45 -11.21 5.91
N LEU A 67 -3.73 -10.91 5.87
CA LEU A 67 -4.65 -11.09 6.99
C LEU A 67 -5.74 -12.06 6.61
N ARG A 68 -6.15 -12.91 7.54
CA ARG A 68 -7.43 -13.63 7.43
C ARG A 68 -8.52 -12.75 8.00
N GLY A 69 -9.58 -12.52 7.22
CA GLY A 69 -10.71 -11.67 7.58
C GLY A 69 -11.30 -10.95 6.38
N GLU A 70 -12.06 -9.91 6.64
CA GLU A 70 -12.73 -9.08 5.64
C GLU A 70 -12.06 -7.71 5.55
N MET A 71 -12.13 -7.10 4.37
CA MET A 71 -11.62 -5.75 4.16
C MET A 71 -12.37 -4.74 5.03
N GLY A 72 -11.62 -3.82 5.66
CA GLY A 72 -12.19 -2.81 6.56
C GLY A 72 -12.43 -3.28 7.99
N VAL A 73 -12.18 -4.55 8.30
CA VAL A 73 -12.26 -5.13 9.64
C VAL A 73 -10.87 -5.58 10.08
N ALA A 74 -10.59 -5.49 11.39
CA ALA A 74 -9.33 -6.00 11.93
C ALA A 74 -9.23 -7.52 11.67
N GLY A 75 -8.26 -7.92 10.83
CA GLY A 75 -8.01 -9.30 10.49
C GLY A 75 -6.89 -9.91 11.33
N LYS A 76 -6.77 -11.24 11.27
CA LYS A 76 -5.69 -11.98 11.93
C LYS A 76 -4.49 -12.11 11.00
N PRO A 77 -3.27 -11.67 11.38
CA PRO A 77 -2.07 -11.87 10.59
C PRO A 77 -1.82 -13.34 10.27
N VAL A 78 -1.45 -13.61 9.02
CA VAL A 78 -1.16 -14.95 8.51
C VAL A 78 0.21 -14.97 7.87
N ALA A 79 1.02 -15.96 8.23
CA ALA A 79 2.27 -16.21 7.54
C ALA A 79 1.98 -16.70 6.11
N ALA A 80 2.78 -16.21 5.16
CA ALA A 80 2.61 -16.52 3.74
C ALA A 80 3.97 -16.67 3.05
N LYS A 81 3.98 -17.40 1.96
CA LYS A 81 5.07 -17.36 0.99
C LYS A 81 4.82 -16.19 0.05
N VAL A 82 5.67 -15.17 0.11
CA VAL A 82 5.52 -13.93 -0.66
C VAL A 82 6.67 -13.79 -1.64
N SER A 83 6.34 -13.53 -2.90
CA SER A 83 7.28 -13.17 -3.95
C SER A 83 6.82 -11.88 -4.63
N ALA A 84 7.77 -11.09 -5.09
CA ALA A 84 7.47 -9.85 -5.79
C ALA A 84 8.54 -9.53 -6.84
N HIS A 85 8.14 -8.79 -7.85
CA HIS A 85 9.05 -8.18 -8.81
C HIS A 85 8.49 -6.83 -9.26
N THR A 86 9.36 -6.01 -9.81
CA THR A 86 9.00 -4.70 -10.37
C THR A 86 9.33 -4.66 -11.85
N ALA A 87 8.61 -3.84 -12.60
CA ALA A 87 8.92 -3.50 -13.99
C ALA A 87 8.71 -2.00 -14.20
N ASN A 88 9.61 -1.34 -14.92
CA ASN A 88 9.40 0.04 -15.36
C ASN A 88 8.67 0.08 -16.71
N LEU A 89 8.42 1.28 -17.25
CA LEU A 89 7.70 1.44 -18.52
C LEU A 89 8.48 0.93 -19.75
N THR A 90 9.76 0.62 -19.60
CA THR A 90 10.61 0.00 -20.65
C THR A 90 10.81 -1.49 -20.42
N ASP A 91 9.95 -2.12 -19.59
CA ASP A 91 9.98 -3.54 -19.25
C ASP A 91 11.28 -4.04 -18.61
N GLN A 92 12.04 -3.13 -17.99
CA GLN A 92 13.17 -3.53 -17.14
C GLN A 92 12.63 -4.07 -15.82
N THR A 93 12.89 -5.36 -15.58
CA THR A 93 12.36 -6.07 -14.40
C THR A 93 13.42 -6.27 -13.34
N LYS A 94 12.98 -6.28 -12.07
CA LYS A 94 13.81 -6.62 -10.93
C LYS A 94 13.04 -7.48 -9.96
N ASN A 95 13.59 -8.66 -9.65
CA ASN A 95 13.06 -9.51 -8.60
C ASN A 95 13.39 -8.93 -7.23
N LEU A 96 12.42 -8.99 -6.33
CA LEU A 96 12.55 -8.61 -4.94
C LEU A 96 12.72 -9.86 -4.07
N SER A 97 13.61 -9.77 -3.08
CA SER A 97 13.80 -10.83 -2.06
C SER A 97 13.01 -10.46 -0.81
N MET A 98 11.71 -10.74 -0.83
CA MET A 98 10.81 -10.39 0.25
C MET A 98 11.18 -11.14 1.53
N ARG A 99 11.57 -10.40 2.57
CA ARG A 99 11.89 -10.97 3.90
C ARG A 99 10.77 -10.71 4.88
N GLU A 100 10.54 -11.67 5.77
CA GLU A 100 9.56 -11.58 6.84
C GLU A 100 10.10 -10.72 7.99
N VAL A 101 9.26 -9.81 8.46
CA VAL A 101 9.49 -9.01 9.67
C VAL A 101 8.29 -9.15 10.57
N ARG A 102 8.52 -9.45 11.83
CA ARG A 102 7.47 -9.54 12.84
C ARG A 102 7.58 -8.39 13.81
N ASP A 103 6.45 -7.76 14.11
CA ASP A 103 6.29 -6.69 15.07
C ASP A 103 5.06 -6.99 15.94
N GLY A 104 5.29 -7.51 17.14
CA GLY A 104 4.21 -8.09 17.96
C GLY A 104 3.52 -9.24 17.22
N GLU A 105 2.21 -9.14 17.02
CA GLU A 105 1.43 -10.10 16.24
C GLU A 105 1.44 -9.82 14.73
N ALA A 106 1.86 -8.63 14.32
CA ALA A 106 1.90 -8.24 12.91
C ALA A 106 3.04 -8.97 12.17
N ILE A 107 2.75 -9.38 10.94
CA ILE A 107 3.69 -10.04 10.04
C ILE A 107 3.75 -9.23 8.76
N TYR A 108 4.94 -8.72 8.43
CA TYR A 108 5.21 -7.96 7.21
C TYR A 108 6.23 -8.68 6.34
N TYR A 109 6.07 -8.55 5.05
CA TYR A 109 7.07 -8.95 4.05
C TYR A 109 7.56 -7.72 3.35
N ILE A 110 8.87 -7.49 3.37
CA ILE A 110 9.49 -6.25 2.89
C ILE A 110 10.70 -6.51 2.02
N ASP A 111 10.91 -5.65 1.05
CA ASP A 111 12.18 -5.44 0.34
C ASP A 111 12.23 -4.02 -0.23
N THR A 112 13.38 -3.62 -0.70
CA THR A 112 13.58 -2.30 -1.30
C THR A 112 14.13 -2.41 -2.71
N PHE A 113 13.81 -1.42 -3.54
CA PHE A 113 14.38 -1.25 -4.86
C PHE A 113 14.71 0.22 -5.14
N SER A 114 15.60 0.47 -6.10
CA SER A 114 16.00 1.81 -6.48
C SER A 114 15.10 2.37 -7.57
N VAL A 115 14.87 3.68 -7.52
CA VAL A 115 14.12 4.44 -8.53
C VAL A 115 14.86 5.72 -8.89
N THR A 116 14.57 6.25 -10.07
CA THR A 116 14.95 7.59 -10.51
C THR A 116 13.76 8.55 -10.37
N ASN A 117 14.02 9.86 -10.54
CA ASN A 117 12.94 10.85 -10.43
C ASN A 117 11.87 10.65 -11.50
N GLU A 118 10.62 10.77 -11.11
CA GLU A 118 9.43 10.61 -11.97
C GLU A 118 9.29 9.21 -12.61
N GLU A 119 10.01 8.21 -12.07
CA GLU A 119 9.94 6.85 -12.59
C GLU A 119 8.62 6.19 -12.20
N THR A 120 7.94 5.62 -13.19
CA THR A 120 6.73 4.85 -13.01
C THR A 120 7.06 3.37 -12.99
N MET A 121 6.63 2.69 -11.91
CA MET A 121 6.88 1.28 -11.68
C MET A 121 5.58 0.50 -11.58
N ASP A 122 5.53 -0.63 -12.24
CA ASP A 122 4.56 -1.71 -11.96
C ASP A 122 5.17 -2.62 -10.89
N ILE A 123 4.41 -2.90 -9.87
CA ILE A 123 4.82 -3.79 -8.76
C ILE A 123 3.87 -4.99 -8.76
N PHE A 124 4.44 -6.17 -8.87
CA PHE A 124 3.73 -7.44 -8.91
C PHE A 124 4.03 -8.20 -7.63
N VAL A 125 3.01 -8.65 -6.94
CA VAL A 125 3.13 -9.41 -5.70
C VAL A 125 2.30 -10.68 -5.80
N THR A 126 2.87 -11.79 -5.38
CA THR A 126 2.16 -13.06 -5.21
C THR A 126 2.35 -13.51 -3.77
N ALA A 127 1.26 -13.85 -3.11
CA ALA A 127 1.28 -14.37 -1.74
C ALA A 127 0.45 -15.65 -1.65
N THR A 128 0.97 -16.65 -0.95
CA THR A 128 0.27 -17.90 -0.66
C THR A 128 0.32 -18.15 0.82
N PRO A 129 -0.84 -18.08 1.55
CA PRO A 129 -0.87 -18.38 2.97
C PRO A 129 -0.35 -19.78 3.27
N VAL A 130 0.45 -19.92 4.33
CA VAL A 130 1.00 -21.24 4.73
C VAL A 130 -0.04 -22.15 5.38
N ASP A 131 -1.20 -21.59 5.78
CA ASP A 131 -2.31 -22.33 6.38
C ASP A 131 -3.24 -23.03 5.35
N GLY A 132 -2.85 -23.06 4.07
CA GLY A 132 -3.63 -23.70 3.00
C GLY A 132 -4.54 -22.76 2.22
N GLY A 133 -4.41 -21.46 2.39
CA GLY A 133 -5.15 -20.47 1.62
C GLY A 133 -4.75 -20.42 0.14
N PRO A 134 -5.51 -19.69 -0.69
CA PRO A 134 -5.29 -19.61 -2.12
C PRO A 134 -4.02 -18.82 -2.46
N ARG A 135 -3.47 -19.08 -3.64
CA ARG A 135 -2.47 -18.20 -4.25
C ARG A 135 -3.14 -16.91 -4.69
N MET A 136 -2.67 -15.80 -4.17
CA MET A 136 -3.21 -14.46 -4.42
C MET A 136 -2.18 -13.63 -5.17
N SER A 137 -2.61 -12.95 -6.23
CA SER A 137 -1.73 -12.10 -7.05
C SER A 137 -2.32 -10.72 -7.19
N ILE A 138 -1.50 -9.70 -6.95
CA ILE A 138 -1.84 -8.29 -7.14
C ILE A 138 -0.82 -7.63 -8.04
N LYS A 139 -1.28 -6.61 -8.74
CA LYS A 139 -0.46 -5.68 -9.51
C LYS A 139 -0.92 -4.27 -9.19
N PHE A 140 0.02 -3.37 -8.92
CA PHE A 140 -0.29 -1.96 -8.79
C PHE A 140 0.81 -1.10 -9.42
N ARG A 141 0.43 0.07 -9.90
CA ARG A 141 1.31 1.04 -10.56
C ARG A 141 1.46 2.27 -9.71
N LYS A 142 2.68 2.76 -9.58
CA LYS A 142 2.97 4.00 -8.89
C LYS A 142 4.13 4.75 -9.53
N GLN A 143 4.01 6.07 -9.61
CA GLN A 143 5.10 6.97 -9.95
C GLN A 143 5.80 7.44 -8.69
N PHE A 144 7.14 7.47 -8.72
CA PHE A 144 7.98 7.88 -7.61
C PHE A 144 8.75 9.14 -7.96
N PHE A 145 8.89 10.02 -6.97
CA PHE A 145 9.60 11.28 -7.08
C PHE A 145 10.78 11.27 -6.11
N THR A 146 11.94 11.76 -6.57
CA THR A 146 13.19 11.75 -5.79
C THR A 146 13.77 13.16 -5.57
N LYS A 147 13.04 14.19 -5.98
CA LYS A 147 13.40 15.61 -5.80
C LYS A 147 12.43 16.31 -4.87
#